data_4073ec6efa852e0df3c458cc70f4805c
#
_entry.id   4073ec6efa852e0df3c458cc70f4805c
#
_cell.length_a   1.000
_cell.length_b   1.000
_cell.length_c   1.000
_cell.angle_alpha   90.00
_cell.angle_beta   90.00
_cell.angle_gamma   90.00
#
_symmetry.space_group_name_H-M   'P 1'
#
loop_
_entity.id
_entity.type
_entity.pdbx_description
1 polymer ?
#
loop_
_entity_poly.entity_id
_entity_poly.type
_entity_poly.pdbx_seq_one_letter_code
_entity_poly.pdbx_strand_id
1 'polypeptide(L)'
;MGKSQSRRDLFKLGGLGAAAGVVSSIGAGGLSLLSPQQAYAQAAPTSLLRTVLDRKKLIVGTGSTNAPWHFEDEKGQLVGMDITMARILSQGLFDDPNKVEFVKQDPAARIPNITTGKVDIVIQFMTVTAQRAQLVAFTRPYYLEGVALLISVKGKHKNYKALQTAGKSVRVSVLQNVYADQIVHAALPQAQVMQLDTEANAIQAVDSGRADAAAIDLSTVRWLVKRNPNAYIDAGYSYYPQIYSAAVRHGDQDWLNWVNTAFTVAMFATEGELYDKGLEDYFGLKPPVRKPGFPPI
;
A
#
# COMPACT_ATOMS: atom_id res chain seq x y z
N MET A 1 -28.20 -48.16 -26.06
CA MET A 1 -29.39 -47.30 -25.82
C MET A 1 -29.57 -47.17 -24.32
N GLY A 2 -29.13 -46.12 -23.70
CA GLY A 2 -29.26 -45.85 -22.27
C GLY A 2 -29.51 -44.37 -22.09
N LYS A 3 -30.68 -43.99 -21.67
CA LYS A 3 -31.15 -42.60 -21.51
C LYS A 3 -30.50 -41.96 -20.28
N SER A 4 -29.86 -40.83 -20.48
CA SER A 4 -29.42 -39.91 -19.46
C SER A 4 -30.61 -39.31 -18.71
N GLN A 5 -30.67 -39.49 -17.38
CA GLN A 5 -31.61 -38.80 -16.50
C GLN A 5 -31.04 -37.47 -16.03
N SER A 6 -31.84 -36.43 -16.22
CA SER A 6 -31.54 -35.04 -15.90
C SER A 6 -31.66 -34.79 -14.39
N ARG A 7 -30.75 -33.97 -13.85
CA ARG A 7 -30.64 -33.55 -12.42
C ARG A 7 -31.75 -32.59 -11.93
N ARG A 8 -32.92 -32.55 -12.58
CA ARG A 8 -34.01 -31.60 -12.26
C ARG A 8 -35.17 -32.13 -11.40
N ASP A 9 -35.15 -33.41 -10.97
CA ASP A 9 -36.32 -34.02 -10.30
C ASP A 9 -36.16 -34.29 -8.80
N LEU A 10 -35.25 -33.58 -8.08
CA LEU A 10 -35.01 -33.86 -6.66
C LEU A 10 -35.65 -32.87 -5.67
N PHE A 11 -36.58 -32.03 -6.09
CA PHE A 11 -37.26 -31.08 -5.20
C PHE A 11 -38.78 -31.10 -5.29
N LYS A 12 -39.38 -32.25 -5.09
CA LYS A 12 -40.81 -32.33 -4.78
C LYS A 12 -41.05 -33.56 -3.92
N LEU A 13 -41.19 -33.37 -2.61
CA LEU A 13 -42.04 -34.16 -1.72
C LEU A 13 -41.80 -33.73 -0.26
N GLY A 14 -42.88 -33.38 0.43
CA GLY A 14 -42.91 -33.28 1.87
C GLY A 14 -43.68 -32.08 2.41
N GLY A 15 -44.95 -32.00 2.15
CA GLY A 15 -45.86 -31.12 2.86
C GLY A 15 -46.64 -31.88 3.95
N LEU A 16 -47.19 -31.11 4.88
CA LEU A 16 -48.25 -31.38 5.86
C LEU A 16 -47.88 -32.11 7.17
N GLY A 17 -48.21 -31.43 8.26
CA GLY A 17 -48.30 -31.94 9.62
C GLY A 17 -48.59 -30.81 10.62
N ALA A 18 -49.82 -30.29 10.62
CA ALA A 18 -50.34 -29.45 11.69
C ALA A 18 -50.74 -30.32 12.89
N ALA A 19 -50.28 -29.97 14.10
CA ALA A 19 -50.93 -30.44 15.34
C ALA A 19 -50.85 -29.31 16.38
N ALA A 20 -52.04 -28.77 16.70
CA ALA A 20 -52.31 -27.88 17.80
C ALA A 20 -52.25 -28.66 19.12
N GLY A 21 -51.55 -28.13 20.12
CA GLY A 21 -51.55 -28.61 21.49
C GLY A 21 -51.46 -27.39 22.45
N VAL A 22 -52.61 -27.00 22.98
CA VAL A 22 -52.73 -26.03 24.06
C VAL A 22 -52.39 -26.73 25.36
N VAL A 23 -51.45 -26.27 26.14
CA VAL A 23 -51.38 -26.53 27.61
C VAL A 23 -50.95 -25.25 28.33
N SER A 24 -51.77 -24.95 29.33
CA SER A 24 -51.78 -23.76 30.18
C SER A 24 -50.61 -23.68 31.16
N SER A 25 -50.20 -22.43 31.39
CA SER A 25 -49.70 -21.79 32.65
C SER A 25 -49.15 -22.66 33.77
N ILE A 26 -47.94 -22.29 34.25
CA ILE A 26 -47.62 -21.89 35.65
C ILE A 26 -46.26 -21.17 35.66
N GLY A 27 -46.20 -20.12 36.47
CA GLY A 27 -45.25 -19.02 36.44
C GLY A 27 -43.84 -19.26 36.97
N ALA A 28 -43.14 -18.17 36.97
CA ALA A 28 -41.89 -17.75 37.63
C ALA A 28 -40.60 -17.93 36.87
N GLY A 29 -39.90 -16.81 36.67
CA GLY A 29 -38.45 -16.74 36.37
C GLY A 29 -38.13 -16.53 34.89
N GLY A 30 -38.25 -15.30 34.41
CA GLY A 30 -37.88 -14.95 33.03
C GLY A 30 -36.38 -15.05 32.73
N LEU A 31 -35.94 -16.21 32.27
CA LEU A 31 -34.76 -16.30 31.40
C LEU A 31 -35.29 -16.24 29.97
N SER A 32 -35.28 -15.03 29.40
CA SER A 32 -35.53 -14.87 27.97
C SER A 32 -34.40 -15.57 27.24
N LEU A 33 -34.59 -16.83 26.87
CA LEU A 33 -33.77 -17.51 25.89
C LEU A 33 -34.03 -16.82 24.55
N LEU A 34 -33.13 -15.89 24.21
CA LEU A 34 -33.09 -15.33 22.86
C LEU A 34 -33.04 -16.46 21.86
N SER A 35 -34.03 -16.53 20.97
CA SER A 35 -34.06 -17.53 19.92
C SER A 35 -32.76 -17.45 19.12
N PRO A 36 -32.21 -18.58 18.63
CA PRO A 36 -30.98 -18.54 17.81
C PRO A 36 -31.09 -17.60 16.60
N GLN A 37 -32.27 -17.33 16.10
CA GLN A 37 -32.55 -16.40 15.01
C GLN A 37 -32.33 -14.90 15.38
N GLN A 38 -32.47 -14.53 16.66
CA GLN A 38 -32.22 -13.16 17.11
C GLN A 38 -30.72 -12.89 17.35
N ALA A 39 -29.93 -13.93 17.57
CA ALA A 39 -28.47 -13.79 17.72
C ALA A 39 -27.76 -13.47 16.38
N TYR A 40 -28.37 -13.77 15.24
CA TYR A 40 -27.80 -13.45 13.91
C TYR A 40 -28.24 -12.08 13.36
N ALA A 41 -29.09 -11.36 14.07
CA ALA A 41 -29.59 -10.04 13.66
C ALA A 41 -28.78 -8.87 14.23
N GLN A 42 -27.59 -9.11 14.78
CA GLN A 42 -26.67 -8.03 15.02
C GLN A 42 -26.20 -7.53 13.65
N ALA A 43 -26.69 -6.34 13.24
CA ALA A 43 -26.32 -5.72 11.99
C ALA A 43 -24.78 -5.78 11.87
N ALA A 44 -24.28 -6.42 10.83
CA ALA A 44 -22.85 -6.41 10.55
C ALA A 44 -22.37 -4.96 10.57
N PRO A 45 -21.23 -4.65 11.21
CA PRO A 45 -20.73 -3.30 11.26
C PRO A 45 -20.69 -2.73 9.85
N THR A 46 -21.22 -1.52 9.67
CA THR A 46 -21.28 -0.87 8.36
C THR A 46 -19.86 -0.74 7.83
N SER A 47 -19.59 -1.28 6.63
CA SER A 47 -18.28 -1.19 6.02
C SER A 47 -17.86 0.27 5.80
N LEU A 48 -16.58 0.56 5.96
CA LEU A 48 -15.98 1.86 5.66
C LEU A 48 -16.27 2.31 4.22
N LEU A 49 -16.44 1.38 3.28
CA LEU A 49 -16.87 1.67 1.91
C LEU A 49 -18.16 2.50 1.90
N ARG A 50 -19.16 2.13 2.71
CA ARG A 50 -20.43 2.89 2.81
C ARG A 50 -20.21 4.26 3.45
N THR A 51 -19.45 4.31 4.52
CA THR A 51 -19.08 5.56 5.20
C THR A 51 -18.38 6.54 4.26
N VAL A 52 -17.45 6.06 3.43
CA VAL A 52 -16.71 6.88 2.46
C VAL A 52 -17.64 7.39 1.35
N LEU A 53 -18.52 6.52 0.83
CA LEU A 53 -19.52 6.90 -0.18
C LEU A 53 -20.51 7.96 0.35
N ASP A 54 -21.02 7.78 1.57
CA ASP A 54 -21.98 8.72 2.21
C ASP A 54 -21.31 10.09 2.49
N ARG A 55 -20.05 10.08 2.91
CA ARG A 55 -19.23 11.27 3.15
C ARG A 55 -18.84 11.99 1.83
N LYS A 56 -18.88 11.29 0.70
CA LYS A 56 -18.49 11.78 -0.64
C LYS A 56 -17.06 12.29 -0.72
N LYS A 57 -16.18 11.74 0.08
CA LYS A 57 -14.75 12.08 0.16
C LYS A 57 -13.94 10.91 0.72
N LEU A 58 -12.77 10.64 0.12
CA LEU A 58 -11.79 9.70 0.60
C LEU A 58 -10.74 10.43 1.45
N ILE A 59 -10.36 9.89 2.63
CA ILE A 59 -9.30 10.43 3.48
C ILE A 59 -8.09 9.51 3.40
N VAL A 60 -6.99 10.01 2.85
CA VAL A 60 -5.77 9.24 2.59
C VAL A 60 -4.59 9.75 3.41
N GLY A 61 -3.98 8.87 4.20
CA GLY A 61 -2.70 9.15 4.84
C GLY A 61 -1.55 8.97 3.86
N THR A 62 -0.71 10.00 3.72
CA THR A 62 0.46 9.98 2.83
C THR A 62 1.55 10.93 3.33
N GLY A 63 2.73 10.89 2.74
CA GLY A 63 3.79 11.87 3.00
C GLY A 63 3.75 13.05 2.03
N SER A 64 4.77 13.94 2.11
CA SER A 64 4.89 15.10 1.22
C SER A 64 6.34 15.45 0.83
N THR A 65 7.30 14.58 1.12
CA THR A 65 8.73 14.89 0.97
C THR A 65 9.52 13.86 0.16
N ASN A 66 8.85 12.89 -0.45
CA ASN A 66 9.51 11.73 -1.05
C ASN A 66 9.15 11.53 -2.53
N ALA A 67 9.89 12.18 -3.42
CA ALA A 67 9.76 11.98 -4.86
C ALA A 67 10.43 10.64 -5.27
N PRO A 68 9.83 9.90 -6.19
CA PRO A 68 8.65 10.21 -7.02
C PRO A 68 7.31 9.74 -6.43
N TRP A 69 7.27 9.33 -5.17
CA TRP A 69 6.10 8.68 -4.54
C TRP A 69 5.04 9.69 -4.05
N HIS A 70 5.43 10.62 -3.18
CA HIS A 70 4.56 11.63 -2.58
C HIS A 70 5.38 12.86 -2.19
N PHE A 71 5.27 13.92 -2.95
CA PHE A 71 6.05 15.13 -2.76
C PHE A 71 5.26 16.38 -3.19
N GLU A 72 5.69 17.54 -2.74
CA GLU A 72 5.17 18.80 -3.22
C GLU A 72 5.96 19.26 -4.44
N ASP A 73 5.25 19.60 -5.51
CA ASP A 73 5.85 20.19 -6.71
C ASP A 73 6.25 21.67 -6.47
N GLU A 74 6.78 22.32 -7.50
CA GLU A 74 7.20 23.74 -7.44
C GLU A 74 6.03 24.70 -7.14
N LYS A 75 4.79 24.26 -7.31
CA LYS A 75 3.57 25.04 -6.99
C LYS A 75 3.01 24.69 -5.61
N GLY A 76 3.70 23.86 -4.84
CA GLY A 76 3.23 23.36 -3.54
C GLY A 76 2.09 22.36 -3.64
N GLN A 77 1.83 21.79 -4.82
CA GLN A 77 0.80 20.76 -4.99
C GLN A 77 1.36 19.38 -4.66
N LEU A 78 0.58 18.61 -3.91
CA LEU A 78 0.94 17.23 -3.58
C LEU A 78 0.76 16.34 -4.83
N VAL A 79 1.85 15.72 -5.26
CA VAL A 79 1.95 14.91 -6.48
C VAL A 79 2.79 13.65 -6.21
N GLY A 80 2.82 12.73 -7.17
CA GLY A 80 3.58 11.49 -7.10
C GLY A 80 2.72 10.25 -7.32
N MET A 81 3.37 9.09 -7.38
CA MET A 81 2.68 7.83 -7.69
C MET A 81 1.66 7.44 -6.60
N ASP A 82 1.98 7.63 -5.31
CA ASP A 82 1.05 7.36 -4.22
C ASP A 82 -0.20 8.27 -4.30
N ILE A 83 -0.01 9.52 -4.72
CA ILE A 83 -1.11 10.48 -4.94
C ILE A 83 -1.96 10.03 -6.13
N THR A 84 -1.33 9.53 -7.18
CA THR A 84 -2.04 8.95 -8.33
C THR A 84 -2.87 7.73 -7.92
N MET A 85 -2.33 6.82 -7.11
CA MET A 85 -3.06 5.66 -6.60
C MET A 85 -4.28 6.09 -5.76
N ALA A 86 -4.16 7.15 -4.95
CA ALA A 86 -5.29 7.71 -4.21
C ALA A 86 -6.37 8.31 -5.14
N ARG A 87 -5.96 9.00 -6.19
CA ARG A 87 -6.86 9.57 -7.19
C ARG A 87 -7.60 8.49 -8.00
N ILE A 88 -6.96 7.35 -8.28
CA ILE A 88 -7.60 6.17 -8.88
C ILE A 88 -8.76 5.69 -8.01
N LEU A 89 -8.56 5.56 -6.70
CA LEU A 89 -9.64 5.18 -5.79
C LEU A 89 -10.77 6.22 -5.78
N SER A 90 -10.43 7.51 -5.76
CA SER A 90 -11.41 8.58 -5.78
C SER A 90 -12.22 8.58 -7.08
N GLN A 91 -11.58 8.36 -8.23
CA GLN A 91 -12.24 8.20 -9.51
C GLN A 91 -13.24 7.03 -9.48
N GLY A 92 -12.85 5.88 -8.96
CA GLY A 92 -13.74 4.71 -8.85
C GLY A 92 -14.87 4.87 -7.84
N LEU A 93 -14.72 5.72 -6.80
CA LEU A 93 -15.77 5.97 -5.79
C LEU A 93 -16.79 7.03 -6.24
N PHE A 94 -16.32 8.05 -6.96
CA PHE A 94 -17.09 9.32 -7.11
C PHE A 94 -17.12 9.85 -8.54
N ASP A 95 -16.54 9.16 -9.51
CA ASP A 95 -16.30 9.66 -10.88
C ASP A 95 -15.50 10.99 -10.92
N ASP A 96 -14.71 11.25 -9.85
CA ASP A 96 -13.92 12.47 -9.69
C ASP A 96 -12.61 12.14 -8.94
N PRO A 97 -11.44 12.25 -9.58
CA PRO A 97 -10.15 11.93 -8.97
C PRO A 97 -9.73 12.90 -7.87
N ASN A 98 -10.44 14.02 -7.70
CA ASN A 98 -10.07 15.08 -6.78
C ASN A 98 -10.86 15.05 -5.45
N LYS A 99 -11.79 14.13 -5.27
CA LYS A 99 -12.54 13.97 -4.01
C LYS A 99 -11.73 13.21 -2.95
N VAL A 100 -10.45 13.59 -2.80
CA VAL A 100 -9.51 13.07 -1.82
C VAL A 100 -9.09 14.18 -0.87
N GLU A 101 -9.09 13.88 0.42
CA GLU A 101 -8.40 14.66 1.44
C GLU A 101 -7.11 13.95 1.83
N PHE A 102 -5.98 14.63 1.71
CA PHE A 102 -4.68 14.09 2.08
C PHE A 102 -4.29 14.54 3.49
N VAL A 103 -4.05 13.55 4.36
CA VAL A 103 -3.47 13.76 5.69
C VAL A 103 -1.97 13.50 5.58
N LYS A 104 -1.19 14.58 5.58
CA LYS A 104 0.27 14.49 5.57
C LYS A 104 0.76 13.89 6.89
N GLN A 105 1.63 12.90 6.82
CA GLN A 105 2.11 12.16 7.98
C GLN A 105 3.53 11.63 7.77
N ASP A 106 4.25 11.44 8.89
CA ASP A 106 5.53 10.76 8.89
C ASP A 106 5.36 9.24 8.78
N PRO A 107 6.39 8.51 8.33
CA PRO A 107 6.34 7.05 8.21
C PRO A 107 5.94 6.31 9.50
N ALA A 108 6.31 6.82 10.67
CA ALA A 108 5.95 6.23 11.97
C ALA A 108 4.46 6.36 12.30
N ALA A 109 3.78 7.36 11.75
CA ALA A 109 2.35 7.60 11.99
C ALA A 109 1.41 6.76 11.11
N ARG A 110 1.92 6.04 10.09
CA ARG A 110 1.12 5.26 9.14
C ARG A 110 0.17 4.28 9.80
N ILE A 111 0.70 3.37 10.63
CA ILE A 111 -0.09 2.34 11.31
C ILE A 111 -1.01 2.97 12.38
N PRO A 112 -0.54 3.84 13.29
CA PRO A 112 -1.42 4.53 14.23
C PRO A 112 -2.61 5.24 13.59
N ASN A 113 -2.41 5.96 12.49
CA ASN A 113 -3.48 6.69 11.81
C ASN A 113 -4.53 5.78 11.16
N ILE A 114 -4.13 4.59 10.67
CA ILE A 114 -5.08 3.56 10.18
C ILE A 114 -5.87 2.98 11.34
N THR A 115 -5.19 2.52 12.39
CA THR A 115 -5.82 1.79 13.50
C THR A 115 -6.79 2.65 14.30
N THR A 116 -6.51 3.95 14.42
CA THR A 116 -7.40 4.92 15.08
C THR A 116 -8.54 5.43 14.19
N GLY A 117 -8.51 5.12 12.88
CA GLY A 117 -9.52 5.61 11.93
C GLY A 117 -9.36 7.09 11.57
N LYS A 118 -8.19 7.69 11.81
CA LYS A 118 -7.89 9.06 11.37
C LYS A 118 -7.87 9.18 9.85
N VAL A 119 -7.52 8.09 9.16
CA VAL A 119 -7.54 7.96 7.71
C VAL A 119 -8.26 6.67 7.32
N ASP A 120 -8.85 6.66 6.12
CA ASP A 120 -9.54 5.49 5.57
C ASP A 120 -8.55 4.45 5.03
N ILE A 121 -7.43 4.94 4.51
CA ILE A 121 -6.37 4.17 3.88
C ILE A 121 -5.05 4.93 3.98
N VAL A 122 -3.95 4.21 4.08
CA VAL A 122 -2.60 4.78 3.90
C VAL A 122 -2.06 4.33 2.56
N ILE A 123 -1.65 5.31 1.74
CA ILE A 123 -0.92 5.11 0.49
C ILE A 123 0.35 5.93 0.60
N GLN A 124 1.45 5.27 1.03
CA GLN A 124 2.71 5.93 1.36
C GLN A 124 3.86 4.92 1.27
N PHE A 125 4.19 4.46 0.04
CA PHE A 125 5.30 3.52 -0.27
C PHE A 125 5.56 2.49 0.85
N MET A 126 4.49 1.87 1.34
CA MET A 126 4.59 1.02 2.52
C MET A 126 5.02 -0.40 2.16
N THR A 127 6.24 -0.78 2.55
CA THR A 127 6.73 -2.15 2.40
C THR A 127 5.86 -3.13 3.17
N VAL A 128 5.42 -4.18 2.50
CA VAL A 128 4.68 -5.29 3.10
C VAL A 128 5.65 -6.16 3.90
N THR A 129 5.34 -6.37 5.17
CA THR A 129 6.07 -7.32 6.04
C THR A 129 5.10 -8.10 6.91
N ALA A 130 5.51 -9.30 7.34
CA ALA A 130 4.69 -10.13 8.21
C ALA A 130 4.35 -9.45 9.55
N GLN A 131 5.26 -8.65 10.11
CA GLN A 131 5.01 -7.91 11.34
C GLN A 131 3.95 -6.81 11.13
N ARG A 132 4.06 -6.03 10.06
CA ARG A 132 3.07 -4.99 9.76
C ARG A 132 1.70 -5.60 9.43
N ALA A 133 1.68 -6.76 8.78
CA ALA A 133 0.45 -7.49 8.46
C ALA A 133 -0.30 -8.01 9.70
N GLN A 134 0.32 -8.06 10.88
CA GLN A 134 -0.36 -8.31 12.15
C GLN A 134 -1.16 -7.11 12.64
N LEU A 135 -0.88 -5.91 12.16
CA LEU A 135 -1.44 -4.65 12.66
C LEU A 135 -2.41 -4.00 11.66
N VAL A 136 -2.21 -4.23 10.37
CA VAL A 136 -3.01 -3.67 9.28
C VAL A 136 -3.23 -4.69 8.18
N ALA A 137 -4.31 -4.54 7.41
CA ALA A 137 -4.53 -5.32 6.20
C ALA A 137 -3.89 -4.61 5.01
N PHE A 138 -3.05 -5.32 4.27
CA PHE A 138 -2.46 -4.82 3.05
C PHE A 138 -3.35 -5.09 1.84
N THR A 139 -3.36 -4.14 0.91
CA THR A 139 -3.97 -4.34 -0.40
C THR A 139 -3.08 -5.24 -1.28
N ARG A 140 -3.57 -5.56 -2.46
CA ARG A 140 -2.74 -6.08 -3.55
C ARG A 140 -1.55 -5.13 -3.79
N PRO A 141 -0.34 -5.66 -4.01
CA PRO A 141 0.82 -4.83 -4.34
C PRO A 141 0.60 -4.02 -5.60
N TYR A 142 1.04 -2.76 -5.59
CA TYR A 142 1.01 -1.90 -6.77
C TYR A 142 2.40 -1.60 -7.36
N TYR A 143 3.47 -1.99 -6.64
CA TYR A 143 4.85 -1.80 -7.11
C TYR A 143 5.81 -2.83 -6.50
N LEU A 144 6.79 -3.26 -7.31
CA LEU A 144 7.96 -4.02 -6.86
C LEU A 144 9.15 -3.07 -6.81
N GLU A 145 9.59 -2.74 -5.63
CA GLU A 145 10.69 -1.84 -5.35
C GLU A 145 11.97 -2.62 -5.00
N GLY A 146 13.08 -1.93 -5.00
CA GLY A 146 14.36 -2.39 -4.48
C GLY A 146 15.07 -1.26 -3.74
N VAL A 147 16.16 -1.58 -3.05
CA VAL A 147 17.04 -0.59 -2.46
C VAL A 147 18.24 -0.38 -3.38
N ALA A 148 18.68 0.87 -3.53
CA ALA A 148 19.91 1.22 -4.20
C ALA A 148 20.72 2.21 -3.36
N LEU A 149 21.97 2.43 -3.74
CA LEU A 149 22.88 3.33 -3.04
C LEU A 149 23.06 4.63 -3.84
N LEU A 150 22.50 5.72 -3.33
CA LEU A 150 22.70 7.07 -3.85
C LEU A 150 24.04 7.60 -3.34
N ILE A 151 24.86 8.12 -4.24
CA ILE A 151 26.16 8.76 -3.91
C ILE A 151 26.20 10.17 -4.50
N SER A 152 26.95 11.07 -3.83
CA SER A 152 27.23 12.39 -4.39
C SER A 152 28.30 12.33 -5.48
N VAL A 153 28.10 13.09 -6.57
CA VAL A 153 29.15 13.33 -7.60
C VAL A 153 30.40 13.94 -6.97
N LYS A 154 30.27 14.74 -5.92
CA LYS A 154 31.39 15.34 -5.18
C LYS A 154 32.01 14.39 -4.15
N GLY A 155 31.34 13.29 -3.81
CA GLY A 155 31.83 12.30 -2.85
C GLY A 155 33.10 11.58 -3.32
N LYS A 156 33.84 11.00 -2.40
CA LYS A 156 35.09 10.25 -2.68
C LYS A 156 34.85 8.89 -3.34
N HIS A 157 33.70 8.29 -3.13
CA HIS A 157 33.32 7.00 -3.70
C HIS A 157 32.42 7.23 -4.93
N LYS A 158 32.67 6.53 -6.04
CA LYS A 158 31.98 6.76 -7.32
C LYS A 158 31.15 5.56 -7.78
N ASN A 159 31.23 4.44 -7.10
CA ASN A 159 30.48 3.23 -7.43
C ASN A 159 30.43 2.28 -6.24
N TYR A 160 29.64 1.24 -6.34
CA TYR A 160 29.47 0.22 -5.33
C TYR A 160 30.79 -0.47 -4.91
N LYS A 161 31.66 -0.78 -5.89
CA LYS A 161 32.96 -1.42 -5.60
C LYS A 161 33.84 -0.55 -4.71
N ALA A 162 33.87 0.76 -4.93
CA ALA A 162 34.63 1.68 -4.10
C ALA A 162 34.09 1.75 -2.65
N LEU A 163 32.75 1.71 -2.48
CA LEU A 163 32.13 1.61 -1.15
C LEU A 163 32.49 0.31 -0.44
N GLN A 164 32.39 -0.84 -1.14
CA GLN A 164 32.78 -2.13 -0.57
C GLN A 164 34.23 -2.17 -0.10
N THR A 165 35.14 -1.66 -0.93
CA THR A 165 36.58 -1.64 -0.61
C THR A 165 36.89 -0.75 0.59
N ALA A 166 36.16 0.34 0.79
CA ALA A 166 36.34 1.26 1.91
C ALA A 166 35.82 0.67 3.25
N GLY A 167 34.93 -0.30 3.21
CA GLY A 167 34.49 -1.11 4.36
C GLY A 167 34.00 -0.29 5.54
N LYS A 168 34.67 -0.43 6.71
CA LYS A 168 34.25 0.21 7.98
C LYS A 168 34.27 1.74 7.96
N SER A 169 34.97 2.37 7.01
CA SER A 169 35.04 3.82 6.92
C SER A 169 33.82 4.43 6.23
N VAL A 170 32.97 3.62 5.60
CA VAL A 170 31.79 4.08 4.89
C VAL A 170 30.64 4.34 5.86
N ARG A 171 30.03 5.51 5.76
CA ARG A 171 28.80 5.89 6.48
C ARG A 171 27.62 5.86 5.50
N VAL A 172 26.59 5.12 5.84
CA VAL A 172 25.40 4.99 5.01
C VAL A 172 24.19 5.52 5.75
N SER A 173 23.56 6.53 5.22
CA SER A 173 22.28 7.03 5.72
C SER A 173 21.13 6.18 5.20
N VAL A 174 20.10 6.04 6.02
CA VAL A 174 18.90 5.24 5.71
C VAL A 174 17.70 5.76 6.50
N LEU A 175 16.49 5.57 5.99
CA LEU A 175 15.25 5.85 6.71
C LEU A 175 15.16 4.95 7.96
N GLN A 176 14.94 5.55 9.11
CA GLN A 176 14.78 4.85 10.39
C GLN A 176 13.60 3.87 10.34
N ASN A 177 13.89 2.60 10.55
CA ASN A 177 12.91 1.53 10.71
C ASN A 177 13.57 0.28 11.29
N VAL A 178 12.77 -0.73 11.65
CA VAL A 178 13.26 -1.97 12.30
C VAL A 178 14.18 -2.82 11.42
N TYR A 179 14.27 -2.54 10.13
CA TYR A 179 15.12 -3.25 9.16
C TYR A 179 16.30 -2.39 8.66
N ALA A 180 16.50 -1.18 9.17
CA ALA A 180 17.47 -0.23 8.64
C ALA A 180 18.89 -0.81 8.58
N ASP A 181 19.35 -1.43 9.66
CA ASP A 181 20.67 -2.06 9.73
C ASP A 181 20.78 -3.25 8.77
N GLN A 182 19.74 -4.09 8.69
CA GLN A 182 19.69 -5.22 7.77
C GLN A 182 19.75 -4.74 6.30
N ILE A 183 19.03 -3.68 5.98
CA ILE A 183 19.03 -3.09 4.63
C ILE A 183 20.43 -2.63 4.25
N VAL A 184 21.11 -1.88 5.10
CA VAL A 184 22.47 -1.38 4.80
C VAL A 184 23.47 -2.53 4.74
N HIS A 185 23.44 -3.44 5.72
CA HIS A 185 24.42 -4.52 5.83
C HIS A 185 24.22 -5.63 4.77
N ALA A 186 23.05 -5.72 4.14
CA ALA A 186 22.85 -6.60 2.98
C ALA A 186 23.74 -6.23 1.78
N ALA A 187 24.05 -4.94 1.61
CA ALA A 187 24.95 -4.47 0.55
C ALA A 187 26.37 -4.22 1.06
N LEU A 188 26.50 -3.58 2.22
CA LEU A 188 27.76 -3.12 2.79
C LEU A 188 27.90 -3.63 4.24
N PRO A 189 28.32 -4.89 4.45
CA PRO A 189 28.30 -5.56 5.76
C PRO A 189 29.09 -4.86 6.86
N GLN A 190 30.06 -4.02 6.50
CA GLN A 190 30.95 -3.33 7.46
C GLN A 190 30.64 -1.84 7.60
N ALA A 191 29.68 -1.29 6.84
CA ALA A 191 29.38 0.12 6.85
C ALA A 191 28.80 0.57 8.20
N GLN A 192 29.03 1.84 8.54
CA GLN A 192 28.39 2.50 9.66
C GLN A 192 26.99 2.98 9.23
N VAL A 193 25.96 2.60 9.99
CA VAL A 193 24.57 2.93 9.68
C VAL A 193 24.17 4.23 10.39
N MET A 194 23.60 5.16 9.63
CA MET A 194 23.03 6.42 10.12
C MET A 194 21.53 6.41 9.84
N GLN A 195 20.73 6.13 10.86
CA GLN A 195 19.27 6.12 10.75
C GLN A 195 18.72 7.54 10.92
N LEU A 196 17.83 7.95 10.02
CA LEU A 196 17.21 9.28 9.98
C LEU A 196 15.70 9.18 9.82
N ASP A 197 14.97 10.14 10.31
CA ASP A 197 13.51 10.15 10.44
C ASP A 197 12.76 10.23 9.10
N THR A 198 13.39 10.82 8.07
CA THR A 198 12.83 10.91 6.72
C THR A 198 13.87 10.49 5.67
N GLU A 199 13.39 10.03 4.52
CA GLU A 199 14.26 9.74 3.38
C GLU A 199 14.93 11.02 2.84
N ALA A 200 14.23 12.14 2.87
CA ALA A 200 14.81 13.45 2.53
C ALA A 200 16.03 13.80 3.40
N ASN A 201 15.96 13.51 4.72
CA ASN A 201 17.09 13.72 5.62
C ASN A 201 18.24 12.73 5.33
N ALA A 202 17.94 11.50 4.88
CA ALA A 202 18.95 10.55 4.45
C ALA A 202 19.69 11.04 3.20
N ILE A 203 18.97 11.60 2.22
CA ILE A 203 19.55 12.22 1.02
C ILE A 203 20.39 13.45 1.41
N GLN A 204 19.87 14.32 2.27
CA GLN A 204 20.57 15.51 2.74
C GLN A 204 21.89 15.17 3.47
N ALA A 205 21.96 14.02 4.14
CA ALA A 205 23.20 13.56 4.76
C ALA A 205 24.29 13.28 3.73
N VAL A 206 23.94 12.81 2.53
CA VAL A 206 24.87 12.64 1.39
C VAL A 206 25.28 14.02 0.83
N ASP A 207 24.35 14.96 0.65
CA ASP A 207 24.62 16.28 0.14
C ASP A 207 25.60 17.05 1.01
N SER A 208 25.42 16.95 2.32
CA SER A 208 26.28 17.61 3.33
C SER A 208 27.60 16.87 3.63
N GLY A 209 27.83 15.69 3.03
CA GLY A 209 29.00 14.85 3.28
C GLY A 209 29.00 14.18 4.67
N ARG A 210 27.89 14.20 5.41
CA ARG A 210 27.73 13.45 6.65
C ARG A 210 27.65 11.94 6.40
N ALA A 211 27.06 11.53 5.28
CA ALA A 211 27.06 10.17 4.79
C ALA A 211 27.82 10.06 3.47
N ASP A 212 28.42 8.91 3.21
CA ASP A 212 29.13 8.61 1.97
C ASP A 212 28.18 8.06 0.90
N ALA A 213 27.05 7.44 1.34
CA ALA A 213 25.95 6.98 0.51
C ALA A 213 24.63 7.03 1.28
N ALA A 214 23.50 7.02 0.57
CA ALA A 214 22.18 6.77 1.14
C ALA A 214 21.62 5.45 0.57
N ALA A 215 21.17 4.55 1.46
CA ALA A 215 20.43 3.35 1.10
C ALA A 215 18.94 3.70 1.05
N ILE A 216 18.42 3.94 -0.15
CA ILE A 216 17.06 4.41 -0.39
C ILE A 216 16.42 3.65 -1.55
N ASP A 217 15.17 3.92 -1.81
CA ASP A 217 14.41 3.31 -2.89
C ASP A 217 15.11 3.49 -4.25
N LEU A 218 15.19 2.42 -5.01
CA LEU A 218 15.79 2.44 -6.36
C LEU A 218 15.08 3.45 -7.27
N SER A 219 13.77 3.55 -7.17
CA SER A 219 12.97 4.52 -7.90
C SER A 219 13.35 5.97 -7.56
N THR A 220 13.57 6.27 -6.28
CA THR A 220 14.04 7.57 -5.80
C THR A 220 15.46 7.87 -6.28
N VAL A 221 16.37 6.88 -6.24
CA VAL A 221 17.73 7.05 -6.78
C VAL A 221 17.67 7.42 -8.26
N ARG A 222 16.90 6.67 -9.06
CA ARG A 222 16.75 6.93 -10.51
C ARG A 222 16.14 8.30 -10.79
N TRP A 223 15.13 8.70 -10.01
CA TRP A 223 14.50 10.02 -10.13
C TRP A 223 15.51 11.15 -9.86
N LEU A 224 16.27 11.05 -8.78
CA LEU A 224 17.26 12.06 -8.38
C LEU A 224 18.39 12.17 -9.39
N VAL A 225 18.94 11.03 -9.83
CA VAL A 225 20.03 11.00 -10.84
C VAL A 225 19.56 11.58 -12.17
N LYS A 226 18.33 11.25 -12.62
CA LYS A 226 17.77 11.79 -13.85
C LYS A 226 17.58 13.31 -13.80
N ARG A 227 17.12 13.83 -12.66
CA ARG A 227 16.86 15.27 -12.49
C ARG A 227 18.11 16.08 -12.14
N ASN A 228 19.04 15.47 -11.43
CA ASN A 228 20.23 16.11 -10.92
C ASN A 228 21.51 15.32 -11.25
N PRO A 229 21.83 15.09 -12.54
CA PRO A 229 22.96 14.24 -12.94
C PRO A 229 24.31 14.79 -12.53
N ASN A 230 24.39 16.10 -12.24
CA ASN A 230 25.60 16.77 -11.74
C ASN A 230 25.73 16.75 -10.21
N ALA A 231 24.72 16.21 -9.49
CA ALA A 231 24.75 16.10 -8.03
C ALA A 231 24.89 14.65 -7.57
N TYR A 232 24.22 13.72 -8.25
CA TYR A 232 24.06 12.34 -7.79
C TYR A 232 24.50 11.29 -8.80
N ILE A 233 24.91 10.14 -8.25
CA ILE A 233 25.25 8.93 -8.99
C ILE A 233 24.47 7.77 -8.34
N ASP A 234 23.88 6.89 -9.16
CA ASP A 234 23.52 5.54 -8.75
C ASP A 234 24.83 4.72 -8.63
N ALA A 235 25.05 4.10 -7.48
CA ALA A 235 26.25 3.29 -7.27
C ALA A 235 26.34 2.07 -8.20
N GLY A 236 25.26 1.74 -8.92
CA GLY A 236 25.20 0.63 -9.87
C GLY A 236 24.95 -0.72 -9.21
N TYR A 237 24.33 -0.74 -8.05
CA TYR A 237 23.91 -1.95 -7.35
C TYR A 237 22.54 -1.77 -6.72
N SER A 238 21.58 -2.59 -7.15
CA SER A 238 20.24 -2.67 -6.55
C SER A 238 20.03 -4.02 -5.90
N TYR A 239 19.36 -4.03 -4.76
CA TYR A 239 19.23 -5.22 -3.91
C TYR A 239 17.96 -5.12 -3.05
N TYR A 240 17.72 -6.11 -2.20
CA TYR A 240 16.65 -6.14 -1.22
C TYR A 240 15.26 -5.83 -1.82
N PRO A 241 14.75 -6.73 -2.68
CA PRO A 241 13.45 -6.51 -3.32
C PRO A 241 12.34 -6.37 -2.27
N GLN A 242 11.49 -5.38 -2.46
CA GLN A 242 10.39 -5.03 -1.57
C GLN A 242 9.11 -4.87 -2.38
N ILE A 243 7.97 -5.24 -1.81
CA ILE A 243 6.67 -4.97 -2.42
C ILE A 243 5.98 -3.84 -1.67
N TYR A 244 5.44 -2.87 -2.42
CA TYR A 244 4.67 -1.77 -1.88
C TYR A 244 3.18 -2.00 -2.06
N SER A 245 2.44 -1.78 -0.96
CA SER A 245 1.00 -1.88 -0.93
C SER A 245 0.42 -0.72 -0.12
N ALA A 246 -0.83 -0.39 -0.40
CA ALA A 246 -1.61 0.42 0.51
C ALA A 246 -2.05 -0.41 1.71
N ALA A 247 -2.39 0.25 2.80
CA ALA A 247 -2.81 -0.40 4.03
C ALA A 247 -4.13 0.15 4.53
N VAL A 248 -5.00 -0.73 5.00
CA VAL A 248 -6.29 -0.43 5.60
C VAL A 248 -6.42 -1.08 6.98
N ARG A 249 -7.41 -0.67 7.77
CA ARG A 249 -7.69 -1.31 9.07
C ARG A 249 -8.17 -2.75 8.86
N HIS A 250 -7.80 -3.64 9.77
CA HIS A 250 -8.33 -5.01 9.79
C HIS A 250 -9.84 -5.05 10.00
N GLY A 251 -10.46 -6.13 9.53
CA GLY A 251 -11.85 -6.48 9.82
C GLY A 251 -12.89 -5.92 8.87
N ASP A 252 -12.49 -5.12 7.87
CA ASP A 252 -13.39 -4.62 6.83
C ASP A 252 -13.04 -5.23 5.47
N GLN A 253 -13.59 -6.42 5.24
CA GLN A 253 -13.31 -7.17 4.00
C GLN A 253 -13.92 -6.51 2.77
N ASP A 254 -15.08 -5.85 2.91
CA ASP A 254 -15.73 -5.16 1.79
C ASP A 254 -14.89 -3.99 1.30
N TRP A 255 -14.36 -3.19 2.23
CA TRP A 255 -13.45 -2.09 1.90
C TRP A 255 -12.18 -2.60 1.22
N LEU A 256 -11.52 -3.60 1.80
CA LEU A 256 -10.31 -4.19 1.24
C LEU A 256 -10.53 -4.78 -0.14
N ASN A 257 -11.62 -5.52 -0.35
CA ASN A 257 -11.97 -6.12 -1.63
C ASN A 257 -12.25 -5.06 -2.69
N TRP A 258 -12.97 -3.99 -2.33
CA TRP A 258 -13.25 -2.90 -3.22
C TRP A 258 -11.96 -2.20 -3.68
N VAL A 259 -11.06 -1.85 -2.74
CA VAL A 259 -9.75 -1.23 -3.05
C VAL A 259 -8.92 -2.12 -3.96
N ASN A 260 -8.85 -3.42 -3.66
CA ASN A 260 -8.14 -4.40 -4.49
C ASN A 260 -8.71 -4.50 -5.90
N THR A 261 -10.02 -4.42 -6.05
CA THR A 261 -10.69 -4.42 -7.35
C THR A 261 -10.35 -3.16 -8.13
N ALA A 262 -10.47 -1.98 -7.52
CA ALA A 262 -10.15 -0.71 -8.15
C ALA A 262 -8.68 -0.65 -8.64
N PHE A 263 -7.73 -1.07 -7.81
CA PHE A 263 -6.32 -1.16 -8.22
C PHE A 263 -6.11 -2.17 -9.35
N THR A 264 -6.78 -3.33 -9.31
CA THR A 264 -6.67 -4.33 -10.36
C THR A 264 -7.15 -3.81 -11.70
N VAL A 265 -8.32 -3.14 -11.71
CA VAL A 265 -8.91 -2.58 -12.94
C VAL A 265 -8.02 -1.48 -13.50
N ALA A 266 -7.48 -0.59 -12.66
CA ALA A 266 -6.56 0.45 -13.09
C ALA A 266 -5.22 -0.09 -13.63
N MET A 267 -4.64 -1.12 -12.99
CA MET A 267 -3.35 -1.67 -13.41
C MET A 267 -3.45 -2.59 -14.63
N PHE A 268 -4.53 -3.35 -14.78
CA PHE A 268 -4.61 -4.46 -15.75
C PHE A 268 -5.76 -4.39 -16.74
N ALA A 269 -6.72 -3.47 -16.59
CA ALA A 269 -7.89 -3.38 -17.45
C ALA A 269 -8.02 -2.00 -18.14
N THR A 270 -9.25 -1.57 -18.41
CA THR A 270 -9.56 -0.41 -19.27
C THR A 270 -9.45 0.94 -18.55
N GLU A 271 -9.45 0.98 -17.24
CA GLU A 271 -9.43 2.22 -16.44
C GLU A 271 -8.01 2.64 -16.04
N GLY A 272 -7.04 2.32 -16.90
CA GLY A 272 -5.61 2.47 -16.62
C GLY A 272 -5.01 3.85 -16.88
N GLU A 273 -5.76 4.82 -17.38
CA GLU A 273 -5.20 6.10 -17.85
C GLU A 273 -4.39 6.84 -16.77
N LEU A 274 -4.94 6.95 -15.56
CA LEU A 274 -4.25 7.60 -14.44
C LEU A 274 -3.00 6.82 -14.02
N TYR A 275 -3.09 5.49 -13.96
CA TYR A 275 -1.97 4.62 -13.59
C TYR A 275 -0.85 4.70 -14.63
N ASP A 276 -1.19 4.59 -15.91
CA ASP A 276 -0.26 4.63 -17.03
C ASP A 276 0.48 5.97 -17.07
N LYS A 277 -0.26 7.06 -16.94
CA LYS A 277 0.32 8.40 -16.84
C LYS A 277 1.26 8.54 -15.62
N GLY A 278 0.90 7.96 -14.48
CA GLY A 278 1.76 7.92 -13.31
C GLY A 278 3.07 7.17 -13.56
N LEU A 279 3.03 6.04 -14.26
CA LEU A 279 4.24 5.28 -14.64
C LEU A 279 5.17 6.10 -15.55
N GLU A 280 4.62 6.80 -16.53
CA GLU A 280 5.41 7.64 -17.45
C GLU A 280 5.98 8.87 -16.73
N ASP A 281 5.16 9.62 -16.01
CA ASP A 281 5.54 10.88 -15.39
C ASP A 281 6.59 10.70 -14.29
N TYR A 282 6.41 9.68 -13.45
CA TYR A 282 7.23 9.51 -12.24
C TYR A 282 8.38 8.52 -12.41
N PHE A 283 8.21 7.49 -13.23
CA PHE A 283 9.25 6.47 -13.39
C PHE A 283 9.85 6.45 -14.80
N GLY A 284 9.25 7.13 -15.78
CA GLY A 284 9.66 7.07 -17.18
C GLY A 284 9.42 5.69 -17.80
N LEU A 285 8.50 4.92 -17.24
CA LEU A 285 8.15 3.59 -17.69
C LEU A 285 7.02 3.66 -18.73
N LYS A 286 7.15 2.90 -19.81
CA LYS A 286 6.02 2.72 -20.73
C LYS A 286 4.95 1.86 -20.06
N PRO A 287 3.65 2.20 -20.21
CA PRO A 287 2.57 1.38 -19.69
C PRO A 287 2.66 -0.07 -20.21
N PRO A 288 2.28 -1.05 -19.38
CA PRO A 288 2.25 -2.44 -19.82
C PRO A 288 1.21 -2.62 -20.94
N VAL A 289 1.56 -3.39 -21.96
CA VAL A 289 0.64 -3.68 -23.05
C VAL A 289 -0.42 -4.66 -22.56
N ARG A 290 -1.65 -4.17 -22.39
CA ARG A 290 -2.81 -5.00 -22.03
C ARG A 290 -3.39 -5.64 -23.29
N LYS A 291 -3.07 -6.92 -23.51
CA LYS A 291 -3.56 -7.67 -24.69
C LYS A 291 -4.76 -8.54 -24.29
N PRO A 292 -5.96 -8.34 -24.88
CA PRO A 292 -7.08 -9.23 -24.68
C PRO A 292 -6.72 -10.69 -25.00
N GLY A 293 -7.17 -11.64 -24.18
CA GLY A 293 -6.90 -13.08 -24.37
C GLY A 293 -5.60 -13.58 -23.75
N PHE A 294 -4.84 -12.74 -23.06
CA PHE A 294 -3.65 -13.14 -22.30
C PHE A 294 -3.89 -12.98 -20.79
N PRO A 295 -3.31 -13.85 -19.95
CA PRO A 295 -3.40 -13.67 -18.50
C PRO A 295 -2.70 -12.36 -18.11
N PRO A 296 -3.21 -11.64 -17.06
CA PRO A 296 -2.47 -10.53 -16.48
C PRO A 296 -1.19 -11.07 -15.84
N ILE A 297 -0.06 -10.46 -16.12
CA ILE A 297 1.26 -10.86 -15.61
C ILE A 297 1.43 -10.35 -14.19
#